data_4f2b1fb9a184a73d3bfbe38e1704e230
#
_entry.id   4f2b1fb9a184a73d3bfbe38e1704e230
#
_cell.length_a   1.000
_cell.length_b   1.000
_cell.length_c   1.000
_cell.angle_alpha   90.00
_cell.angle_beta   90.00
_cell.angle_gamma   90.00
#
_symmetry.space_group_name_H-M   'P 1'
#
loop_
_entity.id
_entity.type
_entity.pdbx_description
1 polymer ?
#
loop_
_entity_poly.entity_id
_entity_poly.type
_entity_poly.pdbx_seq_one_letter_code
_entity_poly.pdbx_strand_id
1 'polypeptide(L)'
;MVCMSIKRIPGAIIVGNMVYTSGRTGGDGDVESQVRSSLGKLEVTLKEAGTSFENVVKATVYLSNLDYRPKYLNPIWSEVFGDNKPSRTCVEAGLGGADVEIEMIAVIPE
;
A
#
# COMPACT_ATOMS: atom_id res chain seq x y z
N MET A 1 -11.95 31.10 -0.13
CA MET A 1 -10.87 30.14 0.19
C MET A 1 -11.46 28.89 0.76
N VAL A 2 -11.04 27.73 0.26
CA VAL A 2 -11.48 26.43 0.78
C VAL A 2 -10.40 25.88 1.70
N CYS A 3 -10.77 25.56 2.94
CA CYS A 3 -9.88 24.92 3.87
C CYS A 3 -10.08 23.41 3.80
N MET A 4 -9.03 22.70 3.40
CA MET A 4 -9.05 21.24 3.44
C MET A 4 -8.87 20.78 4.87
N SER A 5 -9.78 19.97 5.37
CA SER A 5 -9.60 19.37 6.70
C SER A 5 -8.60 18.22 6.61
N ILE A 6 -7.77 18.12 7.65
CA ILE A 6 -6.80 17.04 7.79
C ILE A 6 -7.28 16.17 8.94
N LYS A 7 -7.47 14.88 8.68
CA LYS A 7 -7.88 13.92 9.68
C LYS A 7 -6.82 12.82 9.79
N ARG A 8 -6.43 12.51 11.00
CA ARG A 8 -5.45 11.45 11.27
C ARG A 8 -6.17 10.22 11.80
N ILE A 9 -5.86 9.07 11.20
CA ILE A 9 -6.31 7.77 11.67
C ILE A 9 -5.08 6.87 11.85
N PRO A 10 -5.19 5.73 12.54
CA PRO A 10 -4.06 4.80 12.60
C PRO A 10 -3.62 4.38 11.20
N GLY A 11 -2.36 4.66 10.86
CA GLY A 11 -1.77 4.24 9.58
C GLY A 11 -2.04 5.14 8.38
N ALA A 12 -2.77 6.27 8.54
CA ALA A 12 -3.02 7.14 7.39
C ALA A 12 -3.39 8.57 7.79
N ILE A 13 -3.28 9.46 6.81
CA ILE A 13 -3.78 10.83 6.88
C ILE A 13 -4.79 11.00 5.76
N ILE A 14 -5.94 11.59 6.10
CA ILE A 14 -7.00 11.89 5.13
C ILE A 14 -7.04 13.40 4.94
N VAL A 15 -6.94 13.84 3.68
CA VAL A 15 -7.05 15.26 3.30
C VAL A 15 -8.17 15.37 2.27
N GLY A 16 -9.29 15.98 2.66
CA GLY A 16 -10.47 16.01 1.80
C GLY A 16 -10.93 14.58 1.49
N ASN A 17 -10.90 14.20 0.22
CA ASN A 17 -11.24 12.83 -0.21
C ASN A 17 -10.01 11.98 -0.54
N MET A 18 -8.81 12.42 -0.16
CA MET A 18 -7.58 11.68 -0.44
C MET A 18 -7.05 11.02 0.83
N VAL A 19 -6.59 9.79 0.68
CA VAL A 19 -5.99 9.00 1.77
C VAL A 19 -4.52 8.75 1.44
N TYR A 20 -3.65 9.09 2.38
CA TYR A 20 -2.21 8.86 2.28
C TYR A 20 -1.82 7.89 3.39
N THR A 21 -1.49 6.66 3.05
CA THR A 21 -1.12 5.68 4.07
C THR A 21 0.34 5.83 4.48
N SER A 22 0.64 5.43 5.70
CA SER A 22 2.02 5.15 6.09
C SER A 22 2.51 3.91 5.35
N GLY A 23 3.82 3.76 5.25
CA GLY A 23 4.41 2.51 4.76
C GLY A 23 4.19 1.39 5.76
N ARG A 24 3.81 0.22 5.27
CA ARG A 24 3.57 -0.96 6.12
C ARG A 24 4.47 -2.10 5.67
N THR A 25 5.22 -2.64 6.62
CA THR A 25 6.01 -3.85 6.39
C THR A 25 5.15 -5.08 6.62
N GLY A 26 5.60 -6.22 6.12
CA GLY A 26 4.84 -7.47 6.22
C GLY A 26 5.11 -8.30 7.49
N GLY A 27 5.94 -7.81 8.40
CA GLY A 27 6.31 -8.57 9.59
C GLY A 27 7.29 -9.70 9.28
N ASP A 28 7.28 -10.73 10.10
CA ASP A 28 8.16 -11.90 9.93
C ASP A 28 7.58 -12.88 8.90
N GLY A 29 8.43 -13.76 8.39
CA GLY A 29 8.01 -14.78 7.45
C GLY A 29 8.75 -14.66 6.12
N ASP A 30 8.36 -15.49 5.15
CA ASP A 30 8.96 -15.44 3.83
C ASP A 30 8.43 -14.23 3.05
N VAL A 31 9.02 -13.98 1.88
CA VAL A 31 8.70 -12.78 1.09
C VAL A 31 7.23 -12.79 0.64
N GLU A 32 6.72 -13.93 0.21
CA GLU A 32 5.32 -14.05 -0.18
C GLU A 32 4.38 -13.68 0.96
N SER A 33 4.63 -14.22 2.15
CA SER A 33 3.84 -13.90 3.35
C SER A 33 3.92 -12.43 3.70
N GLN A 34 5.09 -11.81 3.56
CA GLN A 34 5.28 -10.39 3.84
C GLN A 34 4.49 -9.52 2.87
N VAL A 35 4.46 -9.85 1.58
CA VAL A 35 3.66 -9.12 0.60
C VAL A 35 2.19 -9.19 0.98
N ARG A 36 1.67 -10.37 1.26
CA ARG A 36 0.26 -10.54 1.64
C ARG A 36 -0.08 -9.83 2.94
N SER A 37 0.79 -9.91 3.93
CA SER A 37 0.58 -9.26 5.22
C SER A 37 0.59 -7.73 5.11
N SER A 38 1.54 -7.17 4.35
CA SER A 38 1.60 -5.73 4.10
C SER A 38 0.31 -5.25 3.43
N LEU A 39 -0.14 -5.95 2.38
CA LEU A 39 -1.40 -5.62 1.70
C LEU A 39 -2.61 -5.76 2.63
N GLY A 40 -2.64 -6.78 3.48
CA GLY A 40 -3.72 -6.97 4.44
C GLY A 40 -3.83 -5.83 5.44
N LYS A 41 -2.70 -5.34 5.94
CA LYS A 41 -2.67 -4.18 6.84
C LYS A 41 -3.19 -2.93 6.15
N LEU A 42 -2.80 -2.72 4.89
CA LEU A 42 -3.26 -1.58 4.09
C LEU A 42 -4.75 -1.66 3.80
N GLU A 43 -5.27 -2.86 3.55
CA GLU A 43 -6.71 -3.06 3.34
C GLU A 43 -7.50 -2.62 4.56
N VAL A 44 -7.07 -2.98 5.76
CA VAL A 44 -7.72 -2.55 7.00
C VAL A 44 -7.69 -1.03 7.12
N THR A 45 -6.53 -0.41 6.87
CA THR A 45 -6.39 1.05 6.94
C THR A 45 -7.31 1.75 5.95
N LEU A 46 -7.38 1.24 4.71
CA LEU A 46 -8.24 1.84 3.67
C LEU A 46 -9.71 1.73 4.04
N LYS A 47 -10.15 0.61 4.59
CA LYS A 47 -11.53 0.43 5.04
C LYS A 47 -11.88 1.39 6.18
N GLU A 48 -10.99 1.58 7.12
CA GLU A 48 -11.18 2.56 8.20
C GLU A 48 -11.28 3.99 7.65
N ALA A 49 -10.57 4.28 6.55
CA ALA A 49 -10.63 5.58 5.89
C ALA A 49 -11.89 5.76 5.02
N GLY A 50 -12.63 4.70 4.75
CA GLY A 50 -13.84 4.77 3.93
C GLY A 50 -13.61 4.46 2.45
N THR A 51 -12.55 3.71 2.13
CA THR A 51 -12.24 3.36 0.75
C THR A 51 -11.75 1.91 0.65
N SER A 52 -11.21 1.51 -0.49
CA SER A 52 -10.81 0.13 -0.75
C SER A 52 -9.72 0.08 -1.81
N PHE A 53 -9.19 -1.11 -2.09
CA PHE A 53 -8.13 -1.30 -3.09
C PHE A 53 -8.51 -0.79 -4.47
N GLU A 54 -9.76 -0.91 -4.88
CA GLU A 54 -10.19 -0.47 -6.22
C GLU A 54 -10.06 1.05 -6.40
N ASN A 55 -9.93 1.80 -5.32
CA ASN A 55 -9.79 3.25 -5.33
C ASN A 55 -8.36 3.72 -5.06
N VAL A 56 -7.40 2.79 -5.01
CA VAL A 56 -5.98 3.14 -4.88
C VAL A 56 -5.49 3.66 -6.22
N VAL A 57 -4.91 4.85 -6.21
CA VAL A 57 -4.42 5.50 -7.44
C VAL A 57 -2.91 5.41 -7.56
N LYS A 58 -2.21 5.27 -6.45
CA LYS A 58 -0.75 5.18 -6.45
C LYS A 58 -0.27 4.27 -5.34
N ALA A 59 0.69 3.43 -5.65
CA ALA A 59 1.40 2.63 -4.65
C ALA A 59 2.90 2.73 -4.86
N THR A 60 3.66 2.75 -3.77
CA THR A 60 5.11 2.63 -3.81
C THR A 60 5.49 1.40 -3.02
N VAL A 61 6.27 0.53 -3.66
CA VAL A 61 6.75 -0.72 -3.06
C VAL A 61 8.25 -0.65 -2.90
N TYR A 62 8.72 -0.95 -1.71
CA TYR A 62 10.13 -1.04 -1.37
C TYR A 62 10.44 -2.51 -1.12
N LEU A 63 11.44 -3.05 -1.81
CA LEU A 63 11.87 -4.44 -1.66
C LEU A 63 13.34 -4.47 -1.24
N SER A 64 13.70 -5.39 -0.38
CA SER A 64 15.10 -5.58 0.00
C SER A 64 15.93 -6.13 -1.16
N ASN A 65 15.30 -6.74 -2.15
CA ASN A 65 15.92 -7.28 -3.35
C ASN A 65 14.91 -7.18 -4.51
N LEU A 66 15.29 -6.51 -5.61
CA LEU A 66 14.41 -6.34 -6.77
C LEU A 66 14.06 -7.67 -7.49
N ASP A 67 14.81 -8.73 -7.26
CA ASP A 67 14.45 -10.05 -7.80
C ASP A 67 13.11 -10.55 -7.27
N TYR A 68 12.67 -10.04 -6.12
CA TYR A 68 11.38 -10.38 -5.51
C TYR A 68 10.20 -9.79 -6.28
N ARG A 69 10.43 -8.78 -7.13
CA ARG A 69 9.36 -8.14 -7.89
C ARG A 69 8.67 -9.11 -8.86
N PRO A 70 9.37 -9.75 -9.81
CA PRO A 70 8.70 -10.70 -10.70
C PRO A 70 8.31 -12.00 -10.00
N LYS A 71 9.05 -12.40 -8.99
CA LYS A 71 8.89 -13.70 -8.36
C LYS A 71 7.76 -13.74 -7.35
N TYR A 72 7.60 -12.71 -6.54
CA TYR A 72 6.62 -12.70 -5.44
C TYR A 72 5.62 -11.53 -5.54
N LEU A 73 6.09 -10.34 -5.86
CA LEU A 73 5.24 -9.15 -5.86
C LEU A 73 4.22 -9.15 -6.99
N ASN A 74 4.67 -9.32 -8.22
CA ASN A 74 3.80 -9.20 -9.40
C ASN A 74 2.67 -10.23 -9.42
N PRO A 75 2.89 -11.52 -9.09
CA PRO A 75 1.78 -12.47 -9.05
C PRO A 75 0.70 -12.11 -8.04
N ILE A 76 1.11 -11.72 -6.83
CA ILE A 76 0.16 -11.32 -5.78
C ILE A 76 -0.54 -10.02 -6.14
N TRP A 77 0.20 -9.06 -6.72
CA TRP A 77 -0.35 -7.78 -7.16
C TRP A 77 -1.48 -7.97 -8.17
N SER A 78 -1.26 -8.86 -9.14
CA SER A 78 -2.28 -9.19 -10.14
C SER A 78 -3.48 -9.88 -9.53
N GLU A 79 -3.26 -10.75 -8.54
CA GLU A 79 -4.34 -11.41 -7.81
C GLU A 79 -5.21 -10.40 -7.07
N VAL A 80 -4.60 -9.44 -6.40
CA VAL A 80 -5.29 -8.46 -5.54
C VAL A 80 -5.97 -7.37 -6.36
N PHE A 81 -5.29 -6.80 -7.35
CA PHE A 81 -5.79 -5.64 -8.09
C PHE A 81 -6.47 -5.99 -9.42
N GLY A 82 -6.15 -7.14 -10.00
CA GLY A 82 -6.75 -7.54 -11.28
C GLY A 82 -6.54 -6.48 -12.37
N ASP A 83 -7.64 -6.01 -12.96
CA ASP A 83 -7.61 -4.98 -14.00
C ASP A 83 -7.55 -3.55 -13.43
N ASN A 84 -7.70 -3.39 -12.13
CA ASN A 84 -7.71 -2.08 -11.47
C ASN A 84 -6.37 -1.76 -10.80
N LYS A 85 -5.27 -2.07 -11.47
CA LYS A 85 -3.94 -1.83 -10.92
C LYS A 85 -3.67 -0.34 -10.77
N PRO A 86 -3.20 0.09 -9.58
CA PRO A 86 -2.79 1.48 -9.39
C PRO A 86 -1.48 1.77 -10.14
N SER A 87 -1.20 3.04 -10.36
CA SER A 87 0.13 3.48 -10.74
C SER A 87 1.12 3.01 -9.66
N ARG A 88 2.24 2.42 -10.04
CA ARG A 88 3.16 1.81 -9.06
C ARG A 88 4.61 2.15 -9.37
N THR A 89 5.36 2.48 -8.33
CA THR A 89 6.82 2.54 -8.36
C THR A 89 7.34 1.44 -7.44
N CYS A 90 8.35 0.71 -7.89
CA CYS A 90 8.97 -0.34 -7.08
C CYS A 90 10.48 -0.16 -7.10
N VAL A 91 11.09 -0.03 -5.93
CA VAL A 91 12.51 0.21 -5.78
C VAL A 91 13.13 -0.74 -4.75
N GLU A 92 14.44 -0.94 -4.85
CA GLU A 92 15.19 -1.67 -3.84
C GLU A 92 15.62 -0.69 -2.75
N ALA A 93 15.48 -1.09 -1.50
CA ALA A 93 15.81 -0.24 -0.36
C ALA A 93 16.16 -1.07 0.86
N GLY A 94 16.97 -0.51 1.74
CA GLY A 94 17.24 -1.10 3.05
C GLY A 94 16.05 -0.86 3.97
N LEU A 95 15.49 -1.94 4.51
CA LEU A 95 14.26 -1.89 5.29
C LEU A 95 14.43 -2.32 6.75
N GLY A 96 15.67 -2.37 7.24
CA GLY A 96 15.94 -2.69 8.64
C GLY A 96 15.57 -4.13 9.02
N GLY A 97 15.70 -5.07 8.09
CA GLY A 97 15.39 -6.48 8.34
C GLY A 97 14.11 -6.98 7.68
N ALA A 98 13.23 -6.08 7.25
CA ALA A 98 12.06 -6.45 6.45
C ALA A 98 12.45 -6.61 4.98
N ASP A 99 11.68 -7.40 4.24
CA ASP A 99 11.90 -7.58 2.80
C ASP A 99 10.93 -6.78 1.96
N VAL A 100 9.80 -6.35 2.52
CA VAL A 100 8.73 -5.65 1.79
C VAL A 100 8.17 -4.53 2.63
N GLU A 101 7.99 -3.36 2.02
CA GLU A 101 7.22 -2.26 2.59
C GLU A 101 6.40 -1.62 1.48
N ILE A 102 5.13 -1.33 1.75
CA ILE A 102 4.21 -0.77 0.76
C ILE A 102 3.48 0.43 1.36
N GLU A 103 3.35 1.50 0.58
CA GLU A 103 2.53 2.65 0.91
C GLU A 103 1.59 2.97 -0.25
N MET A 104 0.46 3.63 0.03
CA MET A 104 -0.57 3.87 -0.98
C MET A 104 -1.20 5.24 -0.85
N ILE A 105 -1.70 5.73 -1.99
CA ILE A 105 -2.57 6.90 -2.06
C ILE A 105 -3.88 6.43 -2.69
N ALA A 106 -4.99 6.76 -2.05
CA ALA A 106 -6.31 6.33 -2.51
C ALA A 106 -7.31 7.49 -2.47
N VAL A 107 -8.39 7.35 -3.21
CA VAL A 107 -9.50 8.29 -3.23
C VAL A 107 -10.66 7.70 -2.43
N ILE A 108 -11.33 8.51 -1.64
CA ILE A 108 -12.59 8.12 -1.01
C ILE A 108 -13.71 8.47 -1.99
N PRO A 109 -14.47 7.48 -2.49
CA PRO A 109 -15.54 7.77 -3.45
C PRO A 109 -16.69 8.51 -2.78
N GLU A 110 -17.37 9.29 -3.57
CA GLU A 110 -18.57 10.03 -3.13
C GLU A 110 -19.78 9.12 -2.95
#